data_06e6515f56beb14129882e134e576901
#
_entry.id   06e6515f56beb14129882e134e576901
#
_cell.length_a   1.000
_cell.length_b   1.000
_cell.length_c   1.000
_cell.angle_alpha   90.00
_cell.angle_beta   90.00
_cell.angle_gamma   90.00
#
_symmetry.space_group_name_H-M   'P 1'
#
loop_
_entity.id
_entity.type
_entity.pdbx_description
1 polymer ?
#
loop_
_entity_poly.entity_id
_entity_poly.type
_entity_poly.pdbx_seq_one_letter_code
_entity_poly.pdbx_strand_id
1 'polypeptide(L)'
;KEENKIMEKGYLSLVLHAHLPYVRHPEYEDFLEEDWFYEAIVETYIPFINLFDKLALDGVDWRLTMSITPSLANMLIDPLLQERTVKHIERLIELAEKEVIRTQWQNEFNTVAKMYLDKFKNTRYVFVEKYGKNLINAFKKHQDTGKLEIITCAATHGYLPLMEVVPNAVKAQISIAVTSYTRLFGRKPRGI
;
A
#
# COMPACT_ATOMS: atom_id res chain seq x y z
N LYS A 1 -15.30 -40.89 -20.10
CA LYS A 1 -14.07 -40.04 -20.16
C LYS A 1 -13.71 -39.77 -18.72
N GLU A 2 -12.67 -40.45 -18.20
CA GLU A 2 -12.09 -40.14 -16.91
C GLU A 2 -11.43 -38.74 -17.03
N GLU A 3 -11.96 -37.79 -16.31
CA GLU A 3 -11.26 -36.52 -16.09
C GLU A 3 -9.96 -36.83 -15.33
N ASN A 4 -8.83 -36.66 -16.00
CA ASN A 4 -7.53 -36.66 -15.35
C ASN A 4 -7.52 -35.57 -14.29
N LYS A 5 -7.84 -35.92 -13.05
CA LYS A 5 -7.73 -35.05 -11.89
C LYS A 5 -6.24 -34.81 -11.68
N ILE A 6 -5.75 -33.64 -12.13
CA ILE A 6 -4.38 -33.21 -11.86
C ILE A 6 -4.29 -33.07 -10.33
N MET A 7 -3.54 -33.99 -9.72
CA MET A 7 -3.24 -33.85 -8.27
C MET A 7 -2.18 -32.76 -8.13
N GLU A 8 -2.50 -31.73 -7.36
CA GLU A 8 -1.56 -30.68 -7.00
C GLU A 8 -0.37 -31.31 -6.27
N LYS A 9 0.85 -31.00 -6.76
CA LYS A 9 2.10 -31.52 -6.17
C LYS A 9 2.63 -30.66 -5.03
N GLY A 10 2.06 -29.50 -4.84
CA GLY A 10 2.45 -28.54 -3.79
C GLY A 10 1.72 -27.21 -3.96
N TYR A 11 1.93 -26.33 -2.99
CA TYR A 11 1.34 -25.00 -2.96
C TYR A 11 2.42 -23.95 -2.75
N LEU A 12 2.30 -22.81 -3.42
CA LEU A 12 3.10 -21.61 -3.18
C LEU A 12 2.20 -20.55 -2.54
N SER A 13 2.57 -20.09 -1.35
CA SER A 13 1.91 -18.96 -0.68
C SER A 13 2.83 -17.75 -0.67
N LEU A 14 2.36 -16.64 -1.26
CA LEU A 14 3.04 -15.36 -1.20
C LEU A 14 2.42 -14.50 -0.09
N VAL A 15 3.24 -14.10 0.87
CA VAL A 15 2.85 -13.21 1.96
C VAL A 15 3.69 -11.94 1.84
N LEU A 16 3.05 -10.83 1.50
CA LEU A 16 3.68 -9.51 1.43
C LEU A 16 3.54 -8.80 2.77
N HIS A 17 4.49 -7.92 3.07
CA HIS A 17 4.50 -7.14 4.30
C HIS A 17 4.52 -5.65 3.99
N ALA A 18 3.42 -4.95 4.29
CA ALA A 18 3.32 -3.51 4.15
C ALA A 18 3.47 -2.84 5.53
N HIS A 19 4.62 -2.21 5.71
CA HIS A 19 4.97 -1.48 6.92
C HIS A 19 5.79 -0.23 6.62
N LEU A 20 5.55 0.81 7.42
CA LEU A 20 6.44 1.95 7.59
C LEU A 20 6.45 2.37 9.05
N PRO A 21 7.56 2.90 9.56
CA PRO A 21 7.57 3.64 10.82
C PRO A 21 6.50 4.75 10.79
N TYR A 22 6.04 5.19 11.94
CA TYR A 22 5.09 6.30 12.00
C TYR A 22 5.82 7.63 11.80
N VAL A 23 5.64 8.22 10.61
CA VAL A 23 6.43 9.37 10.10
C VAL A 23 5.58 10.65 9.96
N ARG A 24 4.68 10.91 10.88
CA ARG A 24 3.83 12.10 10.86
C ARG A 24 4.41 13.22 11.69
N HIS A 25 4.79 14.34 11.06
CA HIS A 25 5.42 15.52 11.68
C HIS A 25 4.61 16.80 11.43
N PRO A 26 3.50 17.01 12.18
CA PRO A 26 2.61 18.16 11.96
C PRO A 26 3.27 19.51 12.29
N GLU A 27 4.34 19.50 13.06
CA GLU A 27 5.12 20.68 13.49
C GLU A 27 6.01 21.26 12.40
N TYR A 28 6.24 20.52 11.32
CA TYR A 28 7.04 20.95 10.17
C TYR A 28 6.17 21.00 8.90
N GLU A 29 6.51 21.89 7.98
CA GLU A 29 5.85 21.98 6.67
C GLU A 29 6.29 20.82 5.76
N ASP A 30 7.60 20.53 5.74
CA ASP A 30 8.23 19.40 5.05
C ASP A 30 9.13 18.66 6.03
N PHE A 31 9.14 17.33 6.01
CA PHE A 31 9.98 16.50 6.85
C PHE A 31 10.47 15.26 6.08
N LEU A 32 11.79 15.03 6.09
CA LEU A 32 12.45 14.06 5.22
C LEU A 32 11.89 12.64 5.37
N GLU A 33 11.57 12.20 6.59
CA GLU A 33 11.05 10.86 6.83
C GLU A 33 9.64 10.64 6.26
N GLU A 34 8.87 11.72 6.03
CA GLU A 34 7.58 11.63 5.37
C GLU A 34 7.73 11.24 3.88
N ASP A 35 8.87 11.51 3.24
CA ASP A 35 9.15 11.11 1.86
C ASP A 35 9.07 9.59 1.69
N TRP A 36 9.47 8.81 2.70
CA TRP A 36 9.33 7.35 2.66
C TRP A 36 7.87 6.91 2.49
N PHE A 37 6.95 7.63 3.12
CA PHE A 37 5.52 7.35 2.99
C PHE A 37 5.00 7.71 1.59
N TYR A 38 5.41 8.86 1.05
CA TYR A 38 4.98 9.29 -0.28
C TYR A 38 5.56 8.38 -1.37
N GLU A 39 6.84 8.02 -1.27
CA GLU A 39 7.50 7.08 -2.16
C GLU A 39 6.83 5.69 -2.13
N ALA A 40 6.52 5.19 -0.93
CA ALA A 40 5.82 3.91 -0.81
C ALA A 40 4.44 3.93 -1.48
N ILE A 41 3.70 5.03 -1.39
CA ILE A 41 2.42 5.19 -2.10
C ILE A 41 2.63 5.18 -3.61
N VAL A 42 3.59 5.98 -4.12
CA VAL A 42 3.82 6.19 -5.55
C VAL A 42 4.47 4.97 -6.21
N GLU A 43 5.43 4.35 -5.54
CA GLU A 43 6.27 3.30 -6.13
C GLU A 43 5.81 1.88 -5.78
N THR A 44 4.97 1.71 -4.76
CA THR A 44 4.58 0.39 -4.28
C THR A 44 3.06 0.23 -4.19
N TYR A 45 2.37 1.00 -3.36
CA TYR A 45 0.96 0.71 -3.05
C TYR A 45 0.03 0.97 -4.23
N ILE A 46 0.15 2.09 -4.93
CA ILE A 46 -0.65 2.37 -6.13
C ILE A 46 -0.31 1.41 -7.27
N PRO A 47 0.96 1.09 -7.58
CA PRO A 47 1.29 0.02 -8.52
C PRO A 47 0.65 -1.33 -8.19
N PHE A 48 0.66 -1.76 -6.92
CA PHE A 48 -0.03 -2.99 -6.52
C PHE A 48 -1.55 -2.91 -6.70
N ILE A 49 -2.18 -1.81 -6.32
CA ILE A 49 -3.62 -1.61 -6.50
C ILE A 49 -3.97 -1.66 -7.99
N ASN A 50 -3.19 -1.02 -8.85
CA ASN A 50 -3.38 -1.07 -10.30
C ASN A 50 -3.21 -2.50 -10.85
N LEU A 51 -2.21 -3.24 -10.36
CA LEU A 51 -2.01 -4.65 -10.71
C LEU A 51 -3.21 -5.50 -10.28
N PHE A 52 -3.69 -5.35 -9.05
CA PHE A 52 -4.84 -6.10 -8.55
C PHE A 52 -6.12 -5.78 -9.32
N ASP A 53 -6.35 -4.51 -9.63
CA ASP A 53 -7.48 -4.07 -10.46
C ASP A 53 -7.39 -4.68 -11.87
N LYS A 54 -6.19 -4.71 -12.47
CA LYS A 54 -5.95 -5.30 -13.79
C LYS A 54 -6.18 -6.82 -13.76
N LEU A 55 -5.62 -7.54 -12.79
CA LEU A 55 -5.82 -8.98 -12.65
C LEU A 55 -7.30 -9.33 -12.45
N ALA A 56 -8.04 -8.51 -11.70
CA ALA A 56 -9.47 -8.70 -11.52
C ALA A 56 -10.25 -8.45 -12.83
N LEU A 57 -9.87 -7.45 -13.61
CA LEU A 57 -10.47 -7.13 -14.91
C LEU A 57 -10.19 -8.23 -15.95
N ASP A 58 -8.98 -8.76 -15.96
CA ASP A 58 -8.54 -9.83 -16.86
C ASP A 58 -9.13 -11.21 -16.45
N GLY A 59 -9.90 -11.28 -15.35
CA GLY A 59 -10.53 -12.53 -14.88
C GLY A 59 -9.54 -13.54 -14.27
N VAL A 60 -8.33 -13.13 -13.94
CA VAL A 60 -7.32 -14.00 -13.34
C VAL A 60 -7.73 -14.42 -11.94
N ASP A 61 -7.67 -15.70 -11.64
CA ASP A 61 -7.95 -16.24 -10.30
C ASP A 61 -6.69 -16.24 -9.43
N TRP A 62 -6.32 -15.07 -8.94
CA TRP A 62 -5.18 -14.89 -8.05
C TRP A 62 -5.58 -14.91 -6.57
N ARG A 63 -4.64 -15.28 -5.72
CA ARG A 63 -4.74 -15.19 -4.26
C ARG A 63 -3.42 -14.68 -3.69
N LEU A 64 -3.50 -13.76 -2.75
CA LEU A 64 -2.35 -13.18 -2.08
C LEU A 64 -2.68 -12.87 -0.62
N THR A 65 -1.71 -12.99 0.27
CA THR A 65 -1.79 -12.48 1.64
C THR A 65 -0.90 -11.26 1.78
N MET A 66 -1.40 -10.23 2.45
CA MET A 66 -0.63 -9.02 2.75
C MET A 66 -0.87 -8.60 4.20
N SER A 67 0.18 -8.42 4.97
CA SER A 67 0.05 -7.73 6.25
C SER A 67 0.09 -6.22 6.02
N ILE A 68 -0.86 -5.50 6.64
CA ILE A 68 -0.85 -4.04 6.70
C ILE A 68 -0.76 -3.66 8.17
N THR A 69 0.35 -3.02 8.54
CA THR A 69 0.58 -2.66 9.94
C THR A 69 -0.38 -1.56 10.40
N PRO A 70 -0.79 -1.54 11.68
CA PRO A 70 -1.65 -0.48 12.18
C PRO A 70 -1.06 0.92 12.04
N SER A 71 0.27 1.07 12.18
CA SER A 71 0.97 2.35 11.94
C SER A 71 0.75 2.84 10.51
N LEU A 72 1.07 2.01 9.51
CA LEU A 72 0.84 2.34 8.10
C LEU A 72 -0.63 2.59 7.80
N ALA A 73 -1.53 1.71 8.27
CA ALA A 73 -2.96 1.85 8.00
C ALA A 73 -3.53 3.17 8.52
N ASN A 74 -3.09 3.64 9.71
CA ASN A 74 -3.51 4.92 10.23
C ASN A 74 -2.89 6.12 9.48
N MET A 75 -1.66 6.00 8.99
CA MET A 75 -1.06 7.04 8.13
C MET A 75 -1.80 7.16 6.78
N LEU A 76 -2.22 6.04 6.18
CA LEU A 76 -2.96 6.04 4.91
C LEU A 76 -4.33 6.74 4.97
N ILE A 77 -4.88 6.92 6.16
CA ILE A 77 -6.14 7.65 6.39
C ILE A 77 -5.94 9.02 7.06
N ASP A 78 -4.70 9.41 7.37
CA ASP A 78 -4.40 10.69 8.01
C ASP A 78 -4.58 11.84 7.00
N PRO A 79 -5.46 12.83 7.26
CA PRO A 79 -5.74 13.90 6.30
C PRO A 79 -4.51 14.76 5.96
N LEU A 80 -3.61 15.00 6.94
CA LEU A 80 -2.41 15.78 6.71
C LEU A 80 -1.46 15.06 5.73
N LEU A 81 -1.21 13.77 5.98
CA LEU A 81 -0.35 12.97 5.11
C LEU A 81 -0.98 12.77 3.71
N GLN A 82 -2.30 12.65 3.63
CA GLN A 82 -3.02 12.59 2.35
C GLN A 82 -2.83 13.86 1.52
N GLU A 83 -2.98 15.04 2.13
CA GLU A 83 -2.77 16.33 1.43
C GLU A 83 -1.31 16.51 1.02
N ARG A 84 -0.36 16.15 1.87
CA ARG A 84 1.07 16.21 1.56
C ARG A 84 1.45 15.23 0.44
N THR A 85 0.85 14.04 0.43
CA THR A 85 1.02 13.07 -0.67
C THR A 85 0.56 13.66 -2.00
N VAL A 86 -0.56 14.37 -2.05
CA VAL A 86 -1.01 15.05 -3.28
C VAL A 86 0.03 16.07 -3.74
N LYS A 87 0.52 16.92 -2.83
CA LYS A 87 1.57 17.91 -3.15
C LYS A 87 2.85 17.24 -3.67
N HIS A 88 3.25 16.12 -3.06
CA HIS A 88 4.41 15.36 -3.51
C HIS A 88 4.22 14.81 -4.93
N ILE A 89 3.07 14.20 -5.23
CA ILE A 89 2.77 13.68 -6.57
C ILE A 89 2.73 14.82 -7.60
N GLU A 90 2.15 15.98 -7.27
CA GLU A 90 2.11 17.14 -8.15
C GLU A 90 3.52 17.70 -8.43
N ARG A 91 4.40 17.71 -7.43
CA ARG A 91 5.83 18.04 -7.61
C ARG A 91 6.53 17.05 -8.54
N LEU A 92 6.26 15.75 -8.42
CA LEU A 92 6.82 14.74 -9.33
C LEU A 92 6.33 14.92 -10.77
N ILE A 93 5.06 15.27 -10.98
CA ILE A 93 4.51 15.57 -12.31
C ILE A 93 5.21 16.78 -12.92
N GLU A 94 5.34 17.87 -12.17
CA GLU A 94 6.02 19.08 -12.63
C GLU A 94 7.50 18.80 -13.02
N LEU A 95 8.20 18.03 -12.20
CA LEU A 95 9.58 17.62 -12.49
C LEU A 95 9.66 16.74 -13.75
N ALA A 96 8.74 15.79 -13.90
CA ALA A 96 8.69 14.94 -15.09
C ALA A 96 8.36 15.73 -16.36
N GLU A 97 7.49 16.75 -16.31
CA GLU A 97 7.20 17.63 -17.42
C GLU A 97 8.44 18.43 -17.85
N LYS A 98 9.18 18.99 -16.89
CA LYS A 98 10.48 19.65 -17.14
C LYS A 98 11.49 18.68 -17.76
N GLU A 99 11.52 17.43 -17.28
CA GLU A 99 12.44 16.41 -17.78
C GLU A 99 12.11 15.98 -19.21
N VAL A 100 10.84 15.87 -19.58
CA VAL A 100 10.42 15.62 -20.96
C VAL A 100 10.93 16.72 -21.90
N ILE A 101 10.86 17.99 -21.48
CA ILE A 101 11.38 19.11 -22.26
C ILE A 101 12.90 19.07 -22.33
N ARG A 102 13.57 18.86 -21.19
CA ARG A 102 15.05 18.83 -21.13
C ARG A 102 15.66 17.74 -22.02
N THR A 103 14.99 16.59 -22.09
CA THR A 103 15.49 15.42 -22.82
C THR A 103 14.99 15.31 -24.27
N GLN A 104 14.28 16.30 -24.78
CA GLN A 104 13.62 16.24 -26.11
C GLN A 104 14.53 15.82 -27.28
N TRP A 105 15.83 16.06 -27.17
CA TRP A 105 16.84 15.69 -28.16
C TRP A 105 17.60 14.40 -27.82
N GLN A 106 17.25 13.74 -26.72
CA GLN A 106 17.87 12.52 -26.21
C GLN A 106 16.83 11.39 -26.17
N ASN A 107 16.62 10.74 -27.30
CA ASN A 107 15.46 9.86 -27.55
C ASN A 107 15.24 8.80 -26.47
N GLU A 108 16.31 8.14 -26.00
CA GLU A 108 16.24 7.11 -24.97
C GLU A 108 15.77 7.68 -23.61
N PHE A 109 16.40 8.77 -23.16
CA PHE A 109 16.02 9.46 -21.92
C PHE A 109 14.62 10.10 -22.02
N ASN A 110 14.26 10.65 -23.18
CA ASN A 110 12.94 11.23 -23.40
C ASN A 110 11.83 10.18 -23.31
N THR A 111 12.08 8.97 -23.80
CA THR A 111 11.13 7.85 -23.69
C THR A 111 10.87 7.50 -22.22
N VAL A 112 11.94 7.43 -21.41
CA VAL A 112 11.83 7.16 -19.97
C VAL A 112 11.14 8.33 -19.25
N ALA A 113 11.48 9.57 -19.57
CA ALA A 113 10.85 10.75 -18.97
C ALA A 113 9.33 10.78 -19.23
N LYS A 114 8.90 10.46 -20.45
CA LYS A 114 7.48 10.35 -20.80
C LYS A 114 6.79 9.21 -20.02
N MET A 115 7.43 8.04 -19.90
CA MET A 115 6.91 6.94 -19.12
C MET A 115 6.68 7.33 -17.65
N TYR A 116 7.63 8.05 -17.03
CA TYR A 116 7.46 8.53 -15.65
C TYR A 116 6.37 9.59 -15.54
N LEU A 117 6.26 10.50 -16.50
CA LEU A 117 5.19 11.49 -16.53
C LEU A 117 3.80 10.82 -16.56
N ASP A 118 3.63 9.84 -17.43
CA ASP A 118 2.38 9.05 -17.51
C ASP A 118 2.11 8.29 -16.23
N LYS A 119 3.15 7.67 -15.64
CA LYS A 119 3.08 6.98 -14.34
C LYS A 119 2.59 7.92 -13.25
N PHE A 120 3.18 9.10 -13.11
CA PHE A 120 2.82 10.04 -12.05
C PHE A 120 1.41 10.63 -12.25
N LYS A 121 1.02 10.94 -13.50
CA LYS A 121 -0.35 11.37 -13.83
C LYS A 121 -1.38 10.29 -13.48
N ASN A 122 -1.08 9.03 -13.83
CA ASN A 122 -1.93 7.90 -13.43
C ASN A 122 -1.97 7.71 -11.92
N THR A 123 -0.84 7.84 -11.23
CA THR A 123 -0.76 7.77 -9.76
C THR A 123 -1.65 8.82 -9.12
N ARG A 124 -1.60 10.06 -9.59
CA ARG A 124 -2.48 11.14 -9.14
C ARG A 124 -3.96 10.80 -9.33
N TYR A 125 -4.32 10.36 -10.53
CA TYR A 125 -5.69 9.95 -10.84
C TYR A 125 -6.20 8.84 -9.91
N VAL A 126 -5.39 7.80 -9.71
CA VAL A 126 -5.76 6.67 -8.84
C VAL A 126 -5.90 7.13 -7.40
N PHE A 127 -4.96 7.94 -6.90
CA PHE A 127 -4.96 8.39 -5.53
C PHE A 127 -6.13 9.35 -5.24
N VAL A 128 -6.29 10.37 -6.07
CA VAL A 128 -7.24 11.47 -5.81
C VAL A 128 -8.64 11.15 -6.33
N GLU A 129 -8.77 10.85 -7.62
CA GLU A 129 -10.08 10.75 -8.27
C GLU A 129 -10.72 9.36 -8.05
N LYS A 130 -9.93 8.29 -8.18
CA LYS A 130 -10.48 6.92 -8.11
C LYS A 130 -10.77 6.48 -6.69
N TYR A 131 -9.87 6.75 -5.73
CA TYR A 131 -9.99 6.28 -4.36
C TYR A 131 -10.12 7.39 -3.30
N GLY A 132 -10.27 8.65 -3.71
CA GLY A 132 -10.52 9.77 -2.79
C GLY A 132 -9.46 9.89 -1.70
N LYS A 133 -8.18 9.64 -2.03
CA LYS A 133 -7.01 9.62 -1.14
C LYS A 133 -7.03 8.48 -0.09
N ASN A 134 -8.02 7.60 -0.09
CA ASN A 134 -8.15 6.52 0.89
C ASN A 134 -7.77 5.16 0.29
N LEU A 135 -6.48 4.80 0.39
CA LEU A 135 -5.97 3.52 -0.12
C LEU A 135 -6.42 2.31 0.72
N ILE A 136 -6.87 2.50 1.97
CA ILE A 136 -7.48 1.41 2.75
C ILE A 136 -8.72 0.87 2.02
N ASN A 137 -9.54 1.76 1.45
CA ASN A 137 -10.71 1.34 0.66
C ASN A 137 -10.30 0.58 -0.61
N ALA A 138 -9.17 0.94 -1.22
CA ALA A 138 -8.64 0.23 -2.38
C ALA A 138 -8.25 -1.23 -2.04
N PHE A 139 -7.50 -1.43 -0.95
CA PHE A 139 -7.13 -2.76 -0.47
C PHE A 139 -8.36 -3.56 0.00
N LYS A 140 -9.26 -2.91 0.76
CA LYS A 140 -10.49 -3.52 1.24
C LYS A 140 -11.38 -4.07 0.10
N LYS A 141 -11.48 -3.37 -1.03
CA LYS A 141 -12.18 -3.85 -2.23
C LYS A 141 -11.71 -5.24 -2.64
N HIS A 142 -10.40 -5.48 -2.69
CA HIS A 142 -9.82 -6.78 -3.06
C HIS A 142 -9.96 -7.83 -1.96
N GLN A 143 -9.97 -7.41 -0.68
CA GLN A 143 -10.30 -8.29 0.44
C GLN A 143 -11.77 -8.75 0.37
N ASP A 144 -12.69 -7.86 0.07
CA ASP A 144 -14.13 -8.16 0.01
C ASP A 144 -14.46 -9.14 -1.13
N THR A 145 -13.68 -9.15 -2.20
CA THR A 145 -13.79 -10.14 -3.28
C THR A 145 -13.09 -11.47 -2.98
N GLY A 146 -12.43 -11.60 -1.82
CA GLY A 146 -11.70 -12.80 -1.42
C GLY A 146 -10.39 -13.06 -2.20
N LYS A 147 -9.90 -12.07 -2.96
CA LYS A 147 -8.64 -12.17 -3.71
C LYS A 147 -7.42 -11.84 -2.84
N LEU A 148 -7.56 -10.86 -1.95
CA LEU A 148 -6.52 -10.41 -1.05
C LEU A 148 -6.90 -10.77 0.39
N GLU A 149 -6.12 -11.61 1.08
CA GLU A 149 -6.22 -11.78 2.51
C GLU A 149 -5.37 -10.71 3.20
N ILE A 150 -6.02 -9.79 3.92
CA ILE A 150 -5.29 -8.78 4.70
C ILE A 150 -5.19 -9.28 6.13
N ILE A 151 -3.97 -9.36 6.64
CA ILE A 151 -3.65 -9.63 8.05
C ILE A 151 -3.03 -8.39 8.70
N THR A 152 -2.90 -8.41 10.01
CA THR A 152 -2.29 -7.30 10.76
C THR A 152 -1.00 -7.75 11.45
N CYS A 153 -0.47 -6.93 12.34
CA CYS A 153 0.64 -7.25 13.22
C CYS A 153 0.48 -6.52 14.55
N ALA A 154 1.50 -6.55 15.42
CA ALA A 154 1.54 -5.75 16.64
C ALA A 154 1.27 -4.26 16.36
N ALA A 155 0.53 -3.57 17.25
CA ALA A 155 0.02 -2.21 17.02
C ALA A 155 1.09 -1.19 16.60
N THR A 156 2.26 -1.24 17.23
CA THR A 156 3.42 -0.40 16.91
C THR A 156 4.56 -1.18 16.22
N HIS A 157 4.23 -2.33 15.66
CA HIS A 157 5.18 -3.24 15.03
C HIS A 157 6.31 -3.72 15.97
N GLY A 158 6.03 -3.74 17.29
CA GLY A 158 6.97 -4.23 18.28
C GLY A 158 7.22 -5.74 18.13
N TYR A 159 8.47 -6.17 18.35
CA TYR A 159 8.82 -7.58 18.30
C TYR A 159 8.31 -8.30 19.55
N LEU A 160 7.14 -8.94 19.43
CA LEU A 160 6.39 -9.52 20.54
C LEU A 160 7.19 -10.50 21.40
N PRO A 161 8.09 -11.37 20.88
CA PRO A 161 8.90 -12.25 21.72
C PRO A 161 9.77 -11.51 22.75
N LEU A 162 10.33 -10.34 22.41
CA LEU A 162 11.10 -9.54 23.37
C LEU A 162 10.22 -8.78 24.37
N MET A 163 8.92 -8.64 24.09
CA MET A 163 7.95 -8.00 24.98
C MET A 163 7.33 -8.99 25.97
N GLU A 164 7.61 -10.29 25.88
CA GLU A 164 7.03 -11.35 26.72
C GLU A 164 7.30 -11.12 28.21
N VAL A 165 8.39 -10.45 28.55
CA VAL A 165 8.71 -10.06 29.94
C VAL A 165 7.63 -9.19 30.59
N VAL A 166 6.76 -8.55 29.78
CA VAL A 166 5.59 -7.77 30.23
C VAL A 166 4.36 -8.24 29.46
N PRO A 167 3.69 -9.33 29.89
CA PRO A 167 2.57 -9.93 29.15
C PRO A 167 1.43 -8.97 28.83
N ASN A 168 1.20 -7.97 29.67
CA ASN A 168 0.17 -6.95 29.43
C ASN A 168 0.53 -6.03 28.25
N ALA A 169 1.82 -5.79 27.97
CA ALA A 169 2.26 -5.06 26.80
C ALA A 169 1.94 -5.85 25.51
N VAL A 170 2.19 -7.16 25.50
CA VAL A 170 1.83 -8.05 24.37
C VAL A 170 0.31 -8.02 24.14
N LYS A 171 -0.50 -8.17 25.20
CA LYS A 171 -1.96 -8.09 25.10
C LYS A 171 -2.44 -6.75 24.55
N ALA A 172 -1.84 -5.64 25.00
CA ALA A 172 -2.16 -4.29 24.49
C ALA A 172 -1.83 -4.16 23.01
N GLN A 173 -0.65 -4.60 22.57
CA GLN A 173 -0.24 -4.59 21.19
C GLN A 173 -1.24 -5.32 20.28
N ILE A 174 -1.64 -6.53 20.67
CA ILE A 174 -2.59 -7.35 19.91
C ILE A 174 -3.99 -6.72 19.94
N SER A 175 -4.49 -6.32 21.09
CA SER A 175 -5.83 -5.76 21.25
C SER A 175 -6.03 -4.48 20.44
N ILE A 176 -5.05 -3.56 20.49
CA ILE A 176 -5.08 -2.30 19.75
C ILE A 176 -5.01 -2.59 18.23
N ALA A 177 -4.15 -3.53 17.80
CA ALA A 177 -4.05 -3.92 16.41
C ALA A 177 -5.38 -4.46 15.87
N VAL A 178 -6.02 -5.39 16.59
CA VAL A 178 -7.32 -5.95 16.21
C VAL A 178 -8.40 -4.88 16.16
N THR A 179 -8.41 -3.96 17.13
CA THR A 179 -9.39 -2.86 17.18
C THR A 179 -9.21 -1.91 15.99
N SER A 180 -7.97 -1.49 15.72
CA SER A 180 -7.65 -0.63 14.58
C SER A 180 -8.01 -1.29 13.25
N TYR A 181 -7.61 -2.53 13.07
CA TYR A 181 -7.95 -3.29 11.86
C TYR A 181 -9.46 -3.42 11.67
N THR A 182 -10.21 -3.80 12.73
CA THR A 182 -11.67 -3.96 12.65
C THR A 182 -12.36 -2.66 12.26
N ARG A 183 -11.89 -1.53 12.80
CA ARG A 183 -12.40 -0.19 12.44
C ARG A 183 -12.18 0.12 10.96
N LEU A 184 -11.02 -0.22 10.41
CA LEU A 184 -10.62 0.16 9.04
C LEU A 184 -11.17 -0.80 7.98
N PHE A 185 -11.17 -2.10 8.26
CA PHE A 185 -11.55 -3.12 7.28
C PHE A 185 -12.95 -3.70 7.51
N GLY A 186 -13.64 -3.32 8.61
CA GLY A 186 -15.02 -3.74 8.89
C GLY A 186 -15.19 -5.20 9.34
N ARG A 187 -14.09 -5.89 9.62
CA ARG A 187 -14.06 -7.29 10.09
C ARG A 187 -12.84 -7.53 10.98
N LYS A 188 -12.86 -8.60 11.78
CA LYS A 188 -11.66 -9.01 12.54
C LYS A 188 -10.59 -9.58 11.60
N PRO A 189 -9.28 -9.36 11.86
CA PRO A 189 -8.22 -10.01 11.13
C PRO A 189 -8.23 -11.52 11.39
N ARG A 190 -7.82 -12.32 10.39
CA ARG A 190 -7.66 -13.77 10.53
C ARG A 190 -6.26 -14.16 10.98
N GLY A 191 -5.28 -13.25 10.82
CA GLY A 191 -3.89 -13.46 11.19
C GLY A 191 -3.25 -12.20 11.75
N ILE A 192 -2.16 -12.41 12.48
CA ILE A 192 -1.32 -11.37 13.05
C ILE A 192 0.14 -11.75 12.85
#